data_d779182ce43a0858ba12babb77b1a748
#
_entry.id   d779182ce43a0858ba12babb77b1a748
#
_cell.length_a   1.000
_cell.length_b   1.000
_cell.length_c   1.000
_cell.angle_alpha   90.00
_cell.angle_beta   90.00
_cell.angle_gamma   90.00
#
_symmetry.space_group_name_H-M   'P 1'
#
loop_
_entity.id
_entity.type
_entity.pdbx_description
1 polymer ?
#
loop_
_entity_poly.entity_id
_entity_poly.type
_entity_poly.pdbx_seq_one_letter_code
_entity_poly.pdbx_strand_id
1 'polypeptide(L)'
;RNGAYDAVTASLREAGIPWAELSGVQANPRSGKVYEGIDLCRREGADFLLAVGGGSAIDTAKAIAVGVPYDGDFWDFYSKKAAEQTVPVGVVLTLSATGSEASDSSVITLEGENLKWGNIKSDIYRPVFAVMNPRYTCSLPAYQTASGATDMHSHIMERYFTPTEHEDVPDRRCEGLMKTILAAAPKA
;
A
#
# COMPACT_ATOMS: atom_id res chain seq x y z
N ARG A 1 -11.25 15.89 5.46
CA ARG A 1 -11.63 14.52 5.03
C ARG A 1 -11.92 14.56 3.55
N ASN A 2 -11.44 13.59 2.76
CA ASN A 2 -11.57 13.55 1.29
C ASN A 2 -12.84 12.81 0.80
N GLY A 3 -13.70 12.35 1.71
CA GLY A 3 -14.93 11.62 1.39
C GLY A 3 -14.77 10.15 1.02
N ALA A 4 -13.53 9.62 0.94
CA ALA A 4 -13.30 8.22 0.57
C ALA A 4 -13.93 7.25 1.58
N TYR A 5 -13.75 7.51 2.87
CA TYR A 5 -14.33 6.69 3.94
C TYR A 5 -15.87 6.64 3.85
N ASP A 6 -16.49 7.81 3.71
CA ASP A 6 -17.96 7.90 3.65
C ASP A 6 -18.51 7.16 2.43
N ALA A 7 -17.85 7.31 1.27
CA ALA A 7 -18.23 6.61 0.04
C ALA A 7 -18.11 5.09 0.17
N VAL A 8 -17.00 4.60 0.76
CA VAL A 8 -16.77 3.17 0.97
C VAL A 8 -17.79 2.58 1.93
N THR A 9 -17.99 3.20 3.10
CA THR A 9 -18.94 2.68 4.10
C THR A 9 -20.40 2.76 3.62
N ALA A 10 -20.76 3.75 2.82
CA ALA A 10 -22.08 3.82 2.18
C ALA A 10 -22.26 2.66 1.20
N SER A 11 -21.27 2.39 0.35
CA SER A 11 -21.31 1.29 -0.63
C SER A 11 -21.39 -0.09 0.04
N LEU A 12 -20.60 -0.33 1.10
CA LEU A 12 -20.67 -1.58 1.86
C LEU A 12 -22.04 -1.78 2.50
N ARG A 13 -22.61 -0.71 3.07
CA ARG A 13 -23.97 -0.75 3.67
C ARG A 13 -25.03 -1.03 2.64
N GLU A 14 -24.98 -0.39 1.48
CA GLU A 14 -25.91 -0.60 0.38
C GLU A 14 -25.85 -2.04 -0.15
N ALA A 15 -24.66 -2.61 -0.22
CA ALA A 15 -24.41 -4.00 -0.62
C ALA A 15 -24.74 -5.02 0.49
N GLY A 16 -25.10 -4.59 1.70
CA GLY A 16 -25.35 -5.49 2.84
C GLY A 16 -24.09 -6.25 3.32
N ILE A 17 -22.89 -5.73 3.03
CA ILE A 17 -21.64 -6.35 3.43
C ILE A 17 -21.28 -5.91 4.85
N PRO A 18 -21.19 -6.82 5.82
CA PRO A 18 -20.70 -6.48 7.16
C PRO A 18 -19.21 -6.14 7.13
N TRP A 19 -18.77 -5.22 8.00
CA TRP A 19 -17.35 -4.90 8.14
C TRP A 19 -16.97 -4.60 9.57
N ALA A 20 -15.72 -4.86 9.90
CA ALA A 20 -15.06 -4.35 11.09
C ALA A 20 -14.01 -3.29 10.67
N GLU A 21 -13.69 -2.35 11.55
CA GLU A 21 -12.80 -1.24 11.22
C GLU A 21 -11.55 -1.25 12.08
N LEU A 22 -10.40 -1.13 11.42
CA LEU A 22 -9.11 -0.86 12.04
C LEU A 22 -8.62 0.52 11.60
N SER A 23 -8.69 1.49 12.50
CA SER A 23 -8.24 2.86 12.24
C SER A 23 -6.90 3.17 12.92
N GLY A 24 -6.34 4.37 12.66
CA GLY A 24 -5.15 4.86 13.35
C GLY A 24 -3.83 4.32 12.80
N VAL A 25 -3.78 3.89 11.55
CA VAL A 25 -2.51 3.59 10.87
C VAL A 25 -1.71 4.88 10.72
N GLN A 26 -0.47 4.85 11.20
CA GLN A 26 0.45 5.98 11.13
C GLN A 26 1.36 5.90 9.89
N ALA A 27 1.93 7.04 9.50
CA ALA A 27 3.03 7.05 8.53
C ALA A 27 4.20 6.19 9.05
N ASN A 28 4.89 5.48 8.15
CA ASN A 28 5.84 4.43 8.49
C ASN A 28 5.14 3.35 9.36
N PRO A 29 4.35 2.47 8.75
CA PRO A 29 3.45 1.58 9.47
C PRO A 29 4.21 0.68 10.43
N ARG A 30 3.60 0.41 11.59
CA ARG A 30 4.25 -0.24 12.72
C ARG A 30 3.67 -1.62 13.00
N SER A 31 4.54 -2.51 13.50
CA SER A 31 4.19 -3.90 13.82
C SER A 31 3.04 -4.03 14.81
N GLY A 32 2.95 -3.16 15.82
CA GLY A 32 1.85 -3.19 16.80
C GLY A 32 0.47 -3.08 16.14
N LYS A 33 0.33 -2.21 15.12
CA LYS A 33 -0.93 -2.09 14.37
C LYS A 33 -1.21 -3.32 13.51
N VAL A 34 -0.19 -4.00 13.01
CA VAL A 34 -0.34 -5.27 12.27
C VAL A 34 -0.86 -6.37 13.20
N TYR A 35 -0.28 -6.55 14.39
CA TYR A 35 -0.77 -7.53 15.37
C TYR A 35 -2.22 -7.26 15.77
N GLU A 36 -2.57 -6.00 16.08
CA GLU A 36 -3.95 -5.61 16.38
C GLU A 36 -4.92 -6.00 15.25
N GLY A 37 -4.49 -5.77 14.00
CA GLY A 37 -5.29 -6.11 12.82
C GLY A 37 -5.45 -7.61 12.60
N ILE A 38 -4.40 -8.40 12.82
CA ILE A 38 -4.47 -9.86 12.74
C ILE A 38 -5.47 -10.42 13.77
N ASP A 39 -5.39 -9.93 15.01
CA ASP A 39 -6.30 -10.35 16.09
C ASP A 39 -7.74 -9.95 15.79
N LEU A 40 -7.96 -8.74 15.24
CA LEU A 40 -9.27 -8.28 14.80
C LEU A 40 -9.85 -9.19 13.72
N CYS A 41 -9.08 -9.45 12.65
CA CYS A 41 -9.51 -10.29 11.54
C CYS A 41 -9.86 -11.71 11.97
N ARG A 42 -9.05 -12.32 12.85
CA ARG A 42 -9.31 -13.66 13.37
C ARG A 42 -10.57 -13.70 14.23
N ARG A 43 -10.78 -12.70 15.09
CA ARG A 43 -11.96 -12.63 15.96
C ARG A 43 -13.24 -12.42 15.16
N GLU A 44 -13.22 -11.57 14.16
CA GLU A 44 -14.39 -11.25 13.32
C GLU A 44 -14.59 -12.24 12.14
N GLY A 45 -13.65 -13.16 11.91
CA GLY A 45 -13.69 -14.08 10.78
C GLY A 45 -13.59 -13.38 9.42
N ALA A 46 -12.78 -12.33 9.34
CA ALA A 46 -12.64 -11.55 8.11
C ALA A 46 -11.95 -12.37 7.01
N ASP A 47 -12.58 -12.46 5.85
CA ASP A 47 -12.12 -13.17 4.65
C ASP A 47 -11.63 -12.22 3.54
N PHE A 48 -11.71 -10.92 3.76
CA PHE A 48 -11.26 -9.86 2.85
C PHE A 48 -10.79 -8.64 3.62
N LEU A 49 -9.72 -7.98 3.16
CA LEU A 49 -9.27 -6.71 3.72
C LEU A 49 -9.42 -5.59 2.67
N LEU A 50 -9.97 -4.46 3.07
CA LEU A 50 -10.06 -3.27 2.23
C LEU A 50 -9.24 -2.13 2.84
N ALA A 51 -8.11 -1.82 2.22
CA ALA A 51 -7.27 -0.69 2.61
C ALA A 51 -7.82 0.61 2.00
N VAL A 52 -8.22 1.56 2.84
CA VAL A 52 -8.66 2.90 2.41
C VAL A 52 -7.61 3.90 2.88
N GLY A 53 -6.70 4.30 1.99
CA GLY A 53 -5.59 5.17 2.38
C GLY A 53 -4.47 5.26 1.35
N GLY A 54 -3.31 5.73 1.79
CA GLY A 54 -2.06 5.72 1.05
C GLY A 54 -1.20 4.48 1.37
N GLY A 55 0.06 4.49 0.95
CA GLY A 55 0.99 3.38 1.08
C GLY A 55 1.06 2.74 2.46
N SER A 56 1.08 3.53 3.54
CA SER A 56 1.13 2.99 4.91
C SER A 56 -0.09 2.15 5.28
N ALA A 57 -1.30 2.57 4.88
CA ALA A 57 -2.51 1.80 5.12
C ALA A 57 -2.51 0.50 4.29
N ILE A 58 -2.04 0.58 3.05
CA ILE A 58 -1.94 -0.57 2.15
C ILE A 58 -0.92 -1.58 2.67
N ASP A 59 0.27 -1.13 3.06
CA ASP A 59 1.33 -1.98 3.59
C ASP A 59 0.90 -2.68 4.89
N THR A 60 0.20 -1.95 5.79
CA THR A 60 -0.39 -2.54 7.00
C THR A 60 -1.41 -3.63 6.65
N ALA A 61 -2.32 -3.37 5.70
CA ALA A 61 -3.32 -4.35 5.29
C ALA A 61 -2.69 -5.60 4.68
N LYS A 62 -1.66 -5.45 3.85
CA LYS A 62 -0.90 -6.57 3.28
C LYS A 62 -0.21 -7.42 4.36
N ALA A 63 0.40 -6.77 5.35
CA ALA A 63 1.04 -7.47 6.46
C ALA A 63 0.03 -8.24 7.32
N ILE A 64 -1.13 -7.63 7.59
CA ILE A 64 -2.25 -8.30 8.27
C ILE A 64 -2.72 -9.50 7.46
N ALA A 65 -2.93 -9.31 6.15
CA ALA A 65 -3.48 -10.33 5.26
C ALA A 65 -2.68 -11.63 5.25
N VAL A 66 -1.35 -11.56 5.24
CA VAL A 66 -0.48 -12.74 5.32
C VAL A 66 -0.36 -13.29 6.73
N GLY A 67 -0.52 -12.44 7.75
CA GLY A 67 -0.46 -12.84 9.15
C GLY A 67 -1.72 -13.58 9.62
N VAL A 68 -2.90 -13.30 9.03
CA VAL A 68 -4.17 -13.91 9.46
C VAL A 68 -4.17 -15.44 9.35
N PRO A 69 -3.79 -16.06 8.20
CA PRO A 69 -3.77 -17.51 8.06
C PRO A 69 -2.53 -18.20 8.66
N TYR A 70 -1.61 -17.45 9.25
CA TYR A 70 -0.33 -17.98 9.73
C TYR A 70 -0.31 -18.10 11.25
N ASP A 71 0.00 -19.30 11.80
CA ASP A 71 0.06 -19.55 13.23
C ASP A 71 1.31 -19.01 13.94
N GLY A 72 2.33 -18.56 13.16
CA GLY A 72 3.55 -17.97 13.70
C GLY A 72 3.50 -16.45 13.76
N ASP A 73 4.66 -15.84 13.92
CA ASP A 73 4.81 -14.39 13.89
C ASP A 73 4.82 -13.87 12.44
N PHE A 74 3.96 -12.90 12.11
CA PHE A 74 3.95 -12.29 10.75
C PHE A 74 5.32 -11.71 10.36
N TRP A 75 6.15 -11.31 11.35
CA TRP A 75 7.50 -10.78 11.10
C TRP A 75 8.44 -11.80 10.45
N ASP A 76 8.14 -13.08 10.54
CA ASP A 76 8.87 -14.13 9.81
C ASP A 76 8.88 -13.88 8.31
N PHE A 77 7.83 -13.28 7.76
CA PHE A 77 7.74 -12.93 6.34
C PHE A 77 8.60 -11.72 5.92
N TYR A 78 9.16 -11.03 6.89
CA TYR A 78 10.09 -9.92 6.69
C TYR A 78 11.55 -10.34 6.92
N SER A 79 11.78 -11.44 7.62
CA SER A 79 13.13 -11.83 8.08
C SER A 79 13.56 -13.23 7.70
N LYS A 80 12.65 -14.19 7.47
CA LYS A 80 12.99 -15.61 7.37
C LYS A 80 12.47 -16.31 6.12
N LYS A 81 11.24 -16.05 5.69
CA LYS A 81 10.59 -16.83 4.62
C LYS A 81 9.56 -16.01 3.85
N ALA A 82 9.26 -16.43 2.62
CA ALA A 82 8.17 -15.88 1.86
C ALA A 82 6.81 -16.36 2.41
N ALA A 83 5.78 -15.53 2.29
CA ALA A 83 4.42 -15.90 2.62
C ALA A 83 3.83 -16.80 1.51
N GLU A 84 3.06 -17.81 1.90
CA GLU A 84 2.43 -18.80 0.99
C GLU A 84 0.91 -18.68 0.97
N GLN A 85 0.32 -18.03 1.98
CA GLN A 85 -1.13 -17.84 2.12
C GLN A 85 -1.44 -16.40 2.49
N THR A 86 -2.59 -15.92 2.07
CA THR A 86 -3.07 -14.57 2.36
C THR A 86 -4.59 -14.50 2.32
N VAL A 87 -5.13 -13.56 3.07
CA VAL A 87 -6.49 -13.05 2.83
C VAL A 87 -6.42 -12.02 1.69
N PRO A 88 -7.35 -12.02 0.72
CA PRO A 88 -7.32 -11.05 -0.37
C PRO A 88 -7.37 -9.60 0.13
N VAL A 89 -6.63 -8.71 -0.54
CA VAL A 89 -6.58 -7.27 -0.23
C VAL A 89 -7.12 -6.47 -1.41
N GLY A 90 -8.11 -5.61 -1.17
CA GLY A 90 -8.52 -4.55 -2.08
C GLY A 90 -8.02 -3.19 -1.59
N VAL A 91 -7.93 -2.22 -2.49
CA VAL A 91 -7.43 -0.87 -2.17
C VAL A 91 -8.36 0.21 -2.68
N VAL A 92 -8.60 1.23 -1.86
CA VAL A 92 -9.12 2.54 -2.28
C VAL A 92 -8.03 3.58 -1.98
N LEU A 93 -7.36 4.01 -3.04
CA LEU A 93 -6.19 4.88 -2.95
C LEU A 93 -6.57 6.33 -2.65
N THR A 94 -5.91 6.94 -1.66
CA THR A 94 -6.13 8.34 -1.28
C THR A 94 -4.88 9.21 -1.38
N LEU A 95 -3.72 8.62 -1.66
CA LEU A 95 -2.44 9.30 -1.87
C LEU A 95 -1.59 8.50 -2.84
N SER A 96 -1.25 9.11 -3.98
CA SER A 96 -0.40 8.51 -5.00
C SER A 96 1.07 8.85 -4.72
N ALA A 97 1.88 7.82 -4.46
CA ALA A 97 3.32 7.92 -4.24
C ALA A 97 3.99 6.55 -4.44
N THR A 98 3.87 5.66 -3.45
CA THR A 98 4.66 4.43 -3.30
C THR A 98 4.35 3.32 -4.32
N GLY A 99 3.19 3.34 -4.98
CA GLY A 99 2.75 2.25 -5.87
C GLY A 99 2.38 0.96 -5.14
N SER A 100 2.15 1.01 -3.81
CA SER A 100 1.83 -0.18 -3.02
C SER A 100 0.52 -0.85 -3.48
N GLU A 101 -0.42 -0.11 -4.06
CA GLU A 101 -1.67 -0.63 -4.60
C GLU A 101 -1.49 -1.63 -5.75
N ALA A 102 -0.31 -1.66 -6.37
CA ALA A 102 0.00 -2.56 -7.50
C ALA A 102 1.26 -3.42 -7.25
N SER A 103 1.88 -3.33 -6.07
CA SER A 103 3.14 -4.01 -5.79
C SER A 103 2.96 -5.28 -4.95
N ASP A 104 3.97 -6.16 -5.01
CA ASP A 104 4.17 -7.33 -4.14
C ASP A 104 4.97 -6.98 -2.87
N SER A 105 5.17 -5.69 -2.61
CA SER A 105 5.97 -5.18 -1.50
C SER A 105 5.09 -4.59 -0.41
N SER A 106 5.54 -4.75 0.83
CA SER A 106 5.01 -4.14 2.04
C SER A 106 6.19 -3.83 2.95
N VAL A 107 6.24 -2.63 3.53
CA VAL A 107 7.33 -2.18 4.39
C VAL A 107 6.77 -1.84 5.76
N ILE A 108 7.23 -2.55 6.80
CA ILE A 108 6.78 -2.39 8.19
C ILE A 108 7.95 -2.05 9.09
N THR A 109 7.70 -1.20 10.07
CA THR A 109 8.65 -0.89 11.14
C THR A 109 8.37 -1.77 12.35
N LEU A 110 9.34 -2.59 12.76
CA LEU A 110 9.29 -3.37 13.99
C LEU A 110 9.51 -2.44 15.19
N GLU A 111 8.48 -2.34 16.03
CA GLU A 111 8.56 -1.52 17.24
C GLU A 111 9.50 -2.15 18.27
N GLY A 112 10.21 -1.32 19.01
CA GLY A 112 11.20 -1.77 19.98
C GLY A 112 12.61 -1.90 19.41
N GLU A 113 12.77 -2.34 18.18
CA GLU A 113 14.07 -2.50 17.50
C GLU A 113 14.35 -1.40 16.47
N ASN A 114 13.34 -0.59 16.11
CA ASN A 114 13.41 0.44 15.06
C ASN A 114 13.87 -0.11 13.69
N LEU A 115 13.62 -1.37 13.43
CA LEU A 115 13.93 -1.99 12.14
C LEU A 115 12.79 -1.70 11.15
N LYS A 116 13.12 -1.11 10.00
CA LYS A 116 12.17 -0.88 8.91
C LYS A 116 12.56 -1.77 7.73
N TRP A 117 11.81 -2.87 7.55
CA TRP A 117 12.11 -3.87 6.54
C TRP A 117 10.97 -4.07 5.56
N GLY A 118 11.32 -4.43 4.33
CA GLY A 118 10.39 -4.94 3.33
C GLY A 118 10.19 -6.44 3.51
N ASN A 119 9.04 -6.94 3.11
CA ASN A 119 8.75 -8.38 3.11
C ASN A 119 9.65 -9.14 2.12
N ILE A 120 9.87 -10.43 2.39
CA ILE A 120 10.43 -11.35 1.40
C ILE A 120 9.41 -11.47 0.27
N LYS A 121 9.84 -11.22 -0.98
CA LYS A 121 8.96 -11.11 -2.14
C LYS A 121 8.09 -12.35 -2.36
N SER A 122 6.81 -12.10 -2.56
CA SER A 122 5.82 -13.10 -2.98
C SER A 122 4.65 -12.38 -3.65
N ASP A 123 4.22 -12.85 -4.81
CA ASP A 123 3.12 -12.23 -5.57
C ASP A 123 1.79 -12.19 -4.82
N ILE A 124 1.64 -12.99 -3.77
CA ILE A 124 0.41 -13.02 -2.96
C ILE A 124 0.14 -11.72 -2.19
N TYR A 125 1.14 -10.83 -2.05
CA TYR A 125 0.97 -9.50 -1.48
C TYR A 125 0.26 -8.50 -2.40
N ARG A 126 0.11 -8.84 -3.70
CA ARG A 126 -0.53 -7.91 -4.63
C ARG A 126 -2.02 -7.78 -4.33
N PRO A 127 -2.53 -6.54 -4.19
CA PRO A 127 -3.96 -6.32 -4.09
C PRO A 127 -4.70 -6.87 -5.32
N VAL A 128 -5.88 -7.45 -5.09
CA VAL A 128 -6.71 -8.02 -6.15
C VAL A 128 -7.41 -6.97 -6.99
N PHE A 129 -7.59 -5.76 -6.43
CA PHE A 129 -8.01 -4.56 -7.16
C PHE A 129 -7.54 -3.29 -6.45
N ALA A 130 -7.50 -2.19 -7.20
CA ALA A 130 -7.26 -0.85 -6.68
C ALA A 130 -8.23 0.16 -7.32
N VAL A 131 -9.01 0.85 -6.49
CA VAL A 131 -9.84 1.98 -6.88
C VAL A 131 -8.99 3.24 -6.79
N MET A 132 -8.63 3.81 -7.93
CA MET A 132 -7.78 5.00 -8.06
C MET A 132 -8.62 6.19 -8.54
N ASN A 133 -9.42 6.77 -7.65
CA ASN A 133 -10.21 7.96 -7.97
C ASN A 133 -9.42 9.24 -7.63
N PRO A 134 -9.01 10.05 -8.62
CA PRO A 134 -8.19 11.25 -8.39
C PRO A 134 -8.84 12.27 -7.45
N ARG A 135 -10.16 12.28 -7.34
CA ARG A 135 -10.88 13.19 -6.42
C ARG A 135 -10.48 12.98 -4.96
N TYR A 136 -10.08 11.76 -4.58
CA TYR A 136 -9.64 11.48 -3.21
C TYR A 136 -8.28 12.08 -2.87
N THR A 137 -7.50 12.50 -3.87
CA THR A 137 -6.21 13.17 -3.67
C THR A 137 -6.31 14.71 -3.66
N CYS A 138 -7.42 15.30 -4.13
CA CYS A 138 -7.58 16.76 -4.25
C CYS A 138 -7.54 17.52 -2.90
N SER A 139 -7.71 16.82 -1.77
CA SER A 139 -7.65 17.43 -0.43
C SER A 139 -6.28 17.31 0.24
N LEU A 140 -5.30 16.75 -0.46
CA LEU A 140 -3.93 16.64 0.07
C LEU A 140 -3.30 18.03 0.20
N PRO A 141 -2.56 18.29 1.29
CA PRO A 141 -1.73 19.49 1.38
C PRO A 141 -0.70 19.53 0.25
N ALA A 142 -0.36 20.72 -0.25
CA ALA A 142 0.62 20.90 -1.33
C ALA A 142 1.96 20.19 -1.05
N TYR A 143 2.41 20.18 0.20
CA TYR A 143 3.61 19.43 0.60
C TYR A 143 3.48 17.93 0.33
N GLN A 144 2.34 17.32 0.62
CA GLN A 144 2.10 15.89 0.38
C GLN A 144 2.02 15.57 -1.11
N THR A 145 1.40 16.46 -1.90
CA THR A 145 1.37 16.34 -3.36
C THR A 145 2.79 16.41 -3.95
N ALA A 146 3.59 17.39 -3.52
CA ALA A 146 4.98 17.52 -3.96
C ALA A 146 5.85 16.32 -3.53
N SER A 147 5.68 15.84 -2.30
CA SER A 147 6.38 14.65 -1.80
C SER A 147 6.01 13.40 -2.60
N GLY A 148 4.73 13.19 -2.90
CA GLY A 148 4.27 12.08 -3.72
C GLY A 148 4.82 12.15 -5.15
N ALA A 149 4.83 13.33 -5.77
CA ALA A 149 5.42 13.52 -7.10
C ALA A 149 6.93 13.24 -7.11
N THR A 150 7.64 13.66 -6.07
CA THR A 150 9.08 13.40 -5.91
C THR A 150 9.35 11.91 -5.73
N ASP A 151 8.56 11.23 -4.91
CA ASP A 151 8.67 9.79 -4.65
C ASP A 151 8.42 8.98 -5.95
N MET A 152 7.34 9.29 -6.69
CA MET A 152 7.08 8.68 -8.00
C MET A 152 8.25 8.90 -8.98
N HIS A 153 8.81 10.11 -9.03
CA HIS A 153 9.94 10.43 -9.89
C HIS A 153 11.19 9.62 -9.51
N SER A 154 11.49 9.52 -8.22
CA SER A 154 12.60 8.75 -7.70
C SER A 154 12.50 7.26 -8.05
N HIS A 155 11.32 6.66 -7.93
CA HIS A 155 11.09 5.27 -8.32
C HIS A 155 11.32 5.01 -9.81
N ILE A 156 11.00 5.98 -10.66
CA ILE A 156 11.24 5.88 -12.11
C ILE A 156 12.74 6.03 -12.41
N MET A 157 13.41 6.99 -11.77
CA MET A 157 14.85 7.19 -11.90
C MET A 157 15.64 5.94 -11.46
N GLU A 158 15.24 5.30 -10.37
CA GLU A 158 15.87 4.07 -9.88
C GLU A 158 15.83 2.94 -10.91
N ARG A 159 14.75 2.84 -11.67
CA ARG A 159 14.62 1.88 -12.77
C ARG A 159 15.39 2.31 -14.03
N TYR A 160 15.43 3.60 -14.31
CA TYR A 160 16.12 4.16 -15.46
C TYR A 160 17.65 4.02 -15.36
N PHE A 161 18.21 4.22 -14.17
CA PHE A 161 19.63 4.09 -13.88
C PHE A 161 20.07 2.66 -13.57
N THR A 162 19.53 1.69 -14.32
CA THR A 162 19.99 0.30 -14.25
C THR A 162 21.25 0.09 -15.08
N PRO A 163 22.19 -0.81 -14.69
CA PRO A 163 23.31 -1.21 -15.51
C PRO A 163 22.93 -2.21 -16.63
N THR A 164 21.67 -2.56 -16.77
CA THR A 164 21.20 -3.49 -17.81
C THR A 164 21.30 -2.82 -19.19
N GLU A 165 21.91 -3.51 -20.15
CA GLU A 165 22.05 -3.05 -21.53
C GLU A 165 20.84 -3.46 -22.39
N HIS A 166 20.57 -2.70 -23.46
CA HIS A 166 19.50 -2.95 -24.44
C HIS A 166 18.07 -2.85 -23.89
N GLU A 167 17.84 -1.89 -22.98
CA GLU A 167 16.54 -1.62 -22.34
C GLU A 167 15.76 -0.47 -23.02
N ASP A 168 15.80 -0.39 -24.37
CA ASP A 168 15.22 0.73 -25.12
C ASP A 168 13.75 1.02 -24.77
N VAL A 169 12.90 0.00 -24.65
CA VAL A 169 11.47 0.19 -24.36
C VAL A 169 11.23 0.63 -22.91
N PRO A 170 11.78 -0.02 -21.89
CA PRO A 170 11.77 0.47 -20.52
C PRO A 170 12.29 1.91 -20.39
N ASP A 171 13.40 2.24 -21.03
CA ASP A 171 14.01 3.56 -20.94
C ASP A 171 13.09 4.65 -21.51
N ARG A 172 12.52 4.46 -22.70
CA ARG A 172 11.56 5.40 -23.29
C ARG A 172 10.31 5.58 -22.44
N ARG A 173 9.85 4.53 -21.78
CA ARG A 173 8.73 4.62 -20.82
C ARG A 173 9.12 5.46 -19.60
N CYS A 174 10.28 5.21 -19.02
CA CYS A 174 10.80 6.00 -17.90
C CYS A 174 10.96 7.47 -18.25
N GLU A 175 11.58 7.79 -19.40
CA GLU A 175 11.72 9.17 -19.91
C GLU A 175 10.37 9.86 -20.07
N GLY A 176 9.38 9.18 -20.67
CA GLY A 176 8.04 9.72 -20.86
C GLY A 176 7.33 9.99 -19.54
N LEU A 177 7.41 9.08 -18.58
CA LEU A 177 6.83 9.24 -17.24
C LEU A 177 7.50 10.37 -16.46
N MET A 178 8.83 10.47 -16.47
CA MET A 178 9.57 11.54 -15.79
C MET A 178 9.16 12.92 -16.34
N LYS A 179 9.11 13.07 -17.66
CA LYS A 179 8.66 14.32 -18.31
C LYS A 179 7.23 14.68 -17.92
N THR A 180 6.35 13.69 -17.86
CA THR A 180 4.94 13.89 -17.49
C THR A 180 4.82 14.35 -16.05
N ILE A 181 5.53 13.72 -15.11
CA ILE A 181 5.52 14.12 -13.69
C ILE A 181 6.02 15.55 -13.53
N LEU A 182 7.16 15.89 -14.14
CA LEU A 182 7.73 17.25 -14.07
C LEU A 182 6.78 18.32 -14.64
N ALA A 183 6.01 18.00 -15.67
CA ALA A 183 5.06 18.92 -16.27
C ALA A 183 3.74 19.03 -15.47
N ALA A 184 3.29 17.96 -14.83
CA ALA A 184 2.00 17.87 -14.14
C ALA A 184 2.08 18.29 -12.66
N ALA A 185 3.12 17.87 -11.94
CA ALA A 185 3.24 18.09 -10.49
C ALA A 185 3.10 19.55 -10.04
N PRO A 186 3.66 20.56 -10.75
CA PRO A 186 3.49 21.97 -10.35
C PRO A 186 2.06 22.51 -10.52
N LYS A 187 1.16 21.73 -11.17
CA LYS A 187 -0.22 22.12 -11.45
C LYS A 187 -1.25 21.39 -10.57
N ALA A 188 -0.78 20.42 -9.78
CA ALA A 188 -1.61 19.53 -9.00
C ALA A 188 -1.99 20.09 -7.58
#